data_30167afc4c178e1fa4f34b41edf5ce62
#
_entry.id   30167afc4c178e1fa4f34b41edf5ce62
#
_cell.length_a   1.000
_cell.length_b   1.000
_cell.length_c   1.000
_cell.angle_alpha   90.00
_cell.angle_beta   90.00
_cell.angle_gamma   90.00
#
_symmetry.space_group_name_H-M   'P 1'
#
loop_
_entity.id
_entity.type
_entity.pdbx_description
1 polymer ?
#
loop_
_entity_poly.entity_id
_entity_poly.type
_entity_poly.pdbx_seq_one_letter_code
_entity_poly.pdbx_strand_id
1 'polypeptide(L)'
;MSKQVEKTISQIVEERFGKEKMAQLQAQYNGRKLNIIIVEDKVAVLAPLTPKALSGYTRMVMDPNGGVDAAAKYLIDTLWLGGDDVIRDDDDYFMSAMVEIQNLMELKKSSSGKY
;
A
#
# COMPACT_ATOMS: atom_id res chain seq x y z
N MET A 1 19.37 -22.29 -12.15
CA MET A 1 18.98 -21.72 -11.77
C MET A 1 19.28 -20.86 -11.38
N SER A 2 19.25 -20.45 -11.65
CA SER A 2 19.51 -19.67 -11.15
C SER A 2 18.88 -19.13 -10.46
N LYS A 3 19.20 -19.08 -9.83
CA LYS A 3 18.55 -18.53 -9.11
C LYS A 3 18.70 -17.18 -9.19
N GLN A 4 17.93 -16.58 -9.57
CA GLN A 4 17.95 -15.30 -9.47
C GLN A 4 17.90 -14.89 -8.12
N VAL A 5 18.65 -13.99 -7.71
CA VAL A 5 18.56 -13.46 -6.38
C VAL A 5 17.56 -12.33 -6.45
N GLU A 6 16.41 -12.59 -5.91
CA GLU A 6 15.40 -11.55 -5.89
C GLU A 6 15.57 -10.72 -4.66
N LYS A 7 15.53 -9.42 -4.82
CA LYS A 7 15.61 -8.54 -3.68
C LYS A 7 14.33 -8.59 -2.89
N THR A 8 14.46 -8.59 -1.59
CA THR A 8 13.27 -8.49 -0.75
C THR A 8 12.70 -7.09 -0.87
N ILE A 9 11.46 -6.95 -0.47
CA ILE A 9 10.81 -5.64 -0.47
C ILE A 9 11.59 -4.67 0.39
N SER A 10 12.07 -5.13 1.55
CA SER A 10 12.87 -4.29 2.42
C SER A 10 14.13 -3.77 1.73
N GLN A 11 14.80 -4.64 0.98
CA GLN A 11 16.01 -4.22 0.27
C GLN A 11 15.68 -3.17 -0.79
N ILE A 12 14.60 -3.35 -1.50
CA ILE A 12 14.22 -2.42 -2.55
C ILE A 12 13.94 -1.04 -1.98
N VAL A 13 13.16 -0.97 -0.91
CA VAL A 13 12.82 0.34 -0.34
C VAL A 13 14.02 0.99 0.32
N GLU A 14 14.90 0.21 0.92
CA GLU A 14 16.09 0.77 1.55
C GLU A 14 17.04 1.33 0.51
N GLU A 15 17.11 0.71 -0.66
CA GLU A 15 17.94 1.23 -1.74
C GLU A 15 17.36 2.52 -2.31
N ARG A 16 16.02 2.61 -2.36
CA ARG A 16 15.39 3.78 -2.95
C ARG A 16 15.32 4.96 -1.99
N PHE A 17 15.02 4.72 -0.74
CA PHE A 17 14.74 5.79 0.20
C PHE A 17 15.76 5.92 1.32
N GLY A 18 16.59 4.91 1.52
CA GLY A 18 17.55 4.91 2.60
C GLY A 18 17.02 4.21 3.82
N LYS A 19 17.91 3.45 4.45
CA LYS A 19 17.55 2.65 5.61
C LYS A 19 17.11 3.54 6.77
N GLU A 20 17.80 4.66 6.92
CA GLU A 20 17.51 5.56 8.02
C GLU A 20 16.13 6.20 7.88
N LYS A 21 15.78 6.62 6.66
CA LYS A 21 14.50 7.21 6.43
C LYS A 21 13.38 6.20 6.67
N MET A 22 13.58 4.97 6.23
CA MET A 22 12.57 3.94 6.45
C MET A 22 12.38 3.66 7.94
N ALA A 23 13.47 3.66 8.70
CA ALA A 23 13.39 3.46 10.13
C ALA A 23 12.64 4.61 10.81
N GLN A 24 12.88 5.83 10.35
CA GLN A 24 12.18 6.99 10.90
C GLN A 24 10.68 6.93 10.63
N LEU A 25 10.32 6.55 9.40
CA LEU A 25 8.90 6.43 9.06
C LEU A 25 8.23 5.35 9.90
N GLN A 26 8.90 4.21 10.04
CA GLN A 26 8.33 3.12 10.80
C GLN A 26 8.17 3.50 12.28
N ALA A 27 9.10 4.27 12.81
CA ALA A 27 9.02 4.71 14.19
C ALA A 27 7.81 5.60 14.45
N GLN A 28 7.39 6.37 13.43
CA GLN A 28 6.21 7.22 13.58
C GLN A 28 4.93 6.42 13.78
N TYR A 29 4.95 5.13 13.44
CA TYR A 29 3.79 4.28 13.56
C TYR A 29 4.00 3.17 14.57
N ASN A 30 4.83 3.44 15.56
CA ASN A 30 5.07 2.54 16.70
C ASN A 30 5.57 1.17 16.27
N GLY A 31 6.40 1.16 15.25
CA GLY A 31 6.98 -0.09 14.77
C GLY A 31 6.06 -0.93 13.91
N ARG A 32 4.85 -0.45 13.60
CA ARG A 32 3.98 -1.17 12.70
C ARG A 32 4.59 -1.17 11.31
N LYS A 33 4.34 -2.25 10.57
CA LYS A 33 4.92 -2.37 9.24
C LYS A 33 4.25 -1.43 8.27
N LEU A 34 5.08 -0.75 7.48
CA LEU A 34 4.56 0.11 6.42
C LEU A 34 4.14 -0.76 5.24
N ASN A 35 3.20 -0.27 4.46
CA ASN A 35 2.75 -0.96 3.27
C ASN A 35 3.53 -0.47 2.07
N ILE A 36 3.99 -1.40 1.24
CA ILE A 36 4.80 -1.07 0.09
C ILE A 36 4.09 -1.55 -1.16
N ILE A 37 3.98 -0.67 -2.14
CA ILE A 37 3.44 -1.04 -3.44
C ILE A 37 4.54 -0.90 -4.46
N ILE A 38 4.76 -1.95 -5.23
CA ILE A 38 5.77 -1.95 -6.28
C ILE A 38 5.07 -2.26 -7.59
N VAL A 39 5.23 -1.36 -8.55
CA VAL A 39 4.72 -1.58 -9.90
C VAL A 39 5.90 -1.42 -10.83
N GLU A 40 6.35 -2.50 -11.41
CA GLU A 40 7.55 -2.55 -12.22
C GLU A 40 8.75 -2.05 -11.40
N ASP A 41 9.36 -0.94 -11.76
CA ASP A 41 10.48 -0.41 -11.01
C ASP A 41 10.08 0.79 -10.14
N LYS A 42 8.79 1.05 -10.02
CA LYS A 42 8.30 2.18 -9.22
C LYS A 42 7.84 1.69 -7.87
N VAL A 43 8.07 2.50 -6.86
CA VAL A 43 7.83 2.10 -5.47
C VAL A 43 7.04 3.19 -4.76
N ALA A 44 6.06 2.79 -3.99
CA ALA A 44 5.31 3.70 -3.13
C ALA A 44 5.33 3.15 -1.71
N VAL A 45 5.47 4.04 -0.75
CA VAL A 45 5.45 3.69 0.67
C VAL A 45 4.19 4.28 1.27
N LEU A 46 3.40 3.43 1.88
CA LEU A 46 2.13 3.84 2.49
C LEU A 46 2.15 3.55 3.97
N ALA A 47 1.42 4.35 4.71
CA ALA A 47 1.25 4.15 6.15
C ALA A 47 0.49 2.87 6.43
N PRO A 48 0.59 2.34 7.64
CA PRO A 48 -0.23 1.20 8.02
C PRO A 48 -1.70 1.53 7.90
N LEU A 49 -2.50 0.55 7.51
CA LEU A 49 -3.93 0.73 7.38
C LEU A 49 -4.55 0.99 8.74
N THR A 50 -5.43 1.97 8.80
CA THR A 50 -6.16 2.29 10.03
C THR A 50 -7.64 1.98 9.85
N PRO A 51 -8.37 1.78 10.96
CA PRO A 51 -9.81 1.57 10.84
C PRO A 51 -10.53 2.73 10.17
N LYS A 52 -10.05 3.96 10.38
CA LYS A 52 -10.66 5.12 9.75
C LYS A 52 -10.46 5.10 8.24
N ALA A 53 -9.25 4.76 7.79
CA ALA A 53 -8.97 4.69 6.36
C ALA A 53 -9.76 3.55 5.73
N LEU A 54 -9.85 2.41 6.39
CA LEU A 54 -10.62 1.29 5.89
C LEU A 54 -12.09 1.64 5.78
N SER A 55 -12.62 2.33 6.79
CA SER A 55 -14.02 2.73 6.79
C SER A 55 -14.31 3.68 5.63
N GLY A 56 -13.42 4.63 5.37
CA GLY A 56 -13.57 5.54 4.24
C GLY A 56 -13.53 4.81 2.91
N TYR A 57 -12.61 3.86 2.78
CA TYR A 57 -12.50 3.04 1.57
C TYR A 57 -13.82 2.27 1.34
N THR A 58 -14.31 1.61 2.36
CA THR A 58 -15.53 0.80 2.25
C THR A 58 -16.72 1.67 1.87
N ARG A 59 -16.83 2.84 2.48
CA ARG A 59 -17.94 3.74 2.17
C ARG A 59 -17.91 4.16 0.72
N MET A 60 -16.73 4.44 0.18
CA MET A 60 -16.62 4.87 -1.21
C MET A 60 -16.90 3.73 -2.18
N VAL A 61 -16.50 2.51 -1.83
CA VAL A 61 -16.81 1.37 -2.68
C VAL A 61 -18.32 1.19 -2.80
N MET A 62 -19.03 1.42 -1.71
CA MET A 62 -20.47 1.20 -1.68
C MET A 62 -21.29 2.38 -2.18
N ASP A 63 -20.65 3.51 -2.39
CA ASP A 63 -21.34 4.71 -2.88
C ASP A 63 -21.70 4.52 -4.35
N PRO A 64 -22.95 4.73 -4.73
CA PRO A 64 -23.35 4.58 -6.14
C PRO A 64 -22.55 5.47 -7.09
N ASN A 65 -22.08 6.61 -6.60
CA ASN A 65 -21.30 7.53 -7.43
C ASN A 65 -19.81 7.35 -7.26
N GLY A 66 -19.39 6.39 -6.46
CA GLY A 66 -17.98 6.15 -6.22
C GLY A 66 -17.47 4.97 -7.02
N GLY A 67 -17.05 3.93 -6.33
CA GLY A 67 -16.58 2.72 -6.95
C GLY A 67 -15.21 2.34 -6.43
N VAL A 68 -14.71 1.22 -6.94
CA VAL A 68 -13.45 0.67 -6.47
C VAL A 68 -12.28 1.59 -6.82
N ASP A 69 -12.32 2.20 -8.00
CA ASP A 69 -11.23 3.08 -8.43
C ASP A 69 -11.17 4.34 -7.57
N ALA A 70 -12.31 4.95 -7.28
CA ALA A 70 -12.32 6.13 -6.42
C ALA A 70 -11.90 5.78 -5.01
N ALA A 71 -12.34 4.62 -4.52
CA ALA A 71 -11.97 4.17 -3.19
C ALA A 71 -10.47 3.89 -3.09
N ALA A 72 -9.90 3.26 -4.11
CA ALA A 72 -8.46 2.98 -4.13
C ALA A 72 -7.66 4.28 -4.17
N LYS A 73 -8.12 5.26 -4.93
CA LYS A 73 -7.44 6.55 -5.01
C LYS A 73 -7.48 7.25 -3.64
N TYR A 74 -8.63 7.21 -3.00
CA TYR A 74 -8.75 7.76 -1.65
C TYR A 74 -7.75 7.11 -0.70
N LEU A 75 -7.66 5.79 -0.76
CA LEU A 75 -6.80 5.07 0.17
C LEU A 75 -5.33 5.36 -0.10
N ILE A 76 -4.91 5.34 -1.36
CA ILE A 76 -3.52 5.58 -1.67
C ILE A 76 -3.12 7.00 -1.31
N ASP A 77 -4.00 7.97 -1.54
CA ASP A 77 -3.70 9.36 -1.19
C ASP A 77 -3.67 9.57 0.31
N THR A 78 -4.57 8.89 1.03
CA THR A 78 -4.67 9.03 2.47
C THR A 78 -3.45 8.45 3.17
N LEU A 79 -2.94 7.32 2.68
CA LEU A 79 -1.85 6.62 3.33
C LEU A 79 -0.47 6.95 2.74
N TRP A 80 -0.41 7.78 1.72
CA TRP A 80 0.83 8.04 1.00
C TRP A 80 1.88 8.66 1.90
N LEU A 81 3.04 8.04 1.99
CA LEU A 81 4.17 8.58 2.74
C LEU A 81 5.29 9.03 1.81
N GLY A 82 5.40 8.44 0.65
CA GLY A 82 6.42 8.84 -0.32
C GLY A 82 6.54 7.81 -1.41
N GLY A 83 7.30 8.16 -2.43
CA GLY A 83 7.54 7.25 -3.52
C GLY A 83 7.41 7.91 -4.87
N ASP A 84 7.20 7.08 -5.88
CA ASP A 84 7.10 7.54 -7.25
C ASP A 84 5.66 7.96 -7.54
N ASP A 85 5.46 9.24 -7.77
CA ASP A 85 4.12 9.77 -7.98
C ASP A 85 3.43 9.17 -9.20
N VAL A 86 4.19 8.64 -10.15
CA VAL A 86 3.59 8.03 -11.34
C VAL A 86 2.66 6.89 -10.96
N ILE A 87 2.87 6.25 -9.82
CA ILE A 87 2.00 5.15 -9.38
C ILE A 87 0.58 5.65 -9.21
N ARG A 88 0.39 6.88 -8.79
CA ARG A 88 -0.97 7.40 -8.59
C ARG A 88 -1.40 8.40 -9.65
N ASP A 89 -0.47 8.85 -10.51
CA ASP A 89 -0.81 9.85 -11.51
C ASP A 89 -1.02 9.26 -12.90
N ASP A 90 -0.42 8.11 -13.18
CA ASP A 90 -0.53 7.47 -14.48
C ASP A 90 -1.55 6.33 -14.38
N ASP A 91 -2.51 6.30 -15.32
CA ASP A 91 -3.59 5.33 -15.23
C ASP A 91 -3.12 3.89 -15.26
N ASP A 92 -2.11 3.59 -16.10
CA ASP A 92 -1.64 2.22 -16.18
C ASP A 92 -0.98 1.76 -14.89
N TYR A 93 -0.16 2.63 -14.31
CA TYR A 93 0.47 2.32 -13.03
C TYR A 93 -0.56 2.24 -11.92
N PHE A 94 -1.54 3.15 -11.95
CA PHE A 94 -2.56 3.15 -10.91
C PHE A 94 -3.43 1.91 -10.96
N MET A 95 -3.78 1.43 -12.16
CA MET A 95 -4.57 0.20 -12.27
C MET A 95 -3.84 -0.98 -11.66
N SER A 96 -2.52 -1.07 -11.88
CA SER A 96 -1.75 -2.13 -11.25
C SER A 96 -1.68 -1.96 -9.75
N ALA A 97 -1.54 -0.72 -9.29
CA ALA A 97 -1.51 -0.44 -7.87
C ALA A 97 -2.84 -0.79 -7.19
N MET A 98 -3.96 -0.65 -7.91
CA MET A 98 -5.26 -1.02 -7.34
C MET A 98 -5.33 -2.47 -6.93
N VAL A 99 -4.69 -3.35 -7.69
CA VAL A 99 -4.65 -4.77 -7.35
C VAL A 99 -3.91 -4.95 -6.01
N GLU A 100 -2.81 -4.23 -5.84
CA GLU A 100 -2.06 -4.34 -4.60
C GLU A 100 -2.82 -3.75 -3.43
N ILE A 101 -3.56 -2.68 -3.66
CA ILE A 101 -4.38 -2.08 -2.62
C ILE A 101 -5.45 -3.06 -2.17
N GLN A 102 -6.07 -3.76 -3.10
CA GLN A 102 -7.06 -4.77 -2.75
C GLN A 102 -6.43 -5.90 -1.95
N ASN A 103 -5.20 -6.27 -2.29
CA ASN A 103 -4.49 -7.28 -1.51
C ASN A 103 -4.23 -6.82 -0.10
N LEU A 104 -3.95 -5.53 0.10
CA LEU A 104 -3.77 -5.00 1.45
C LEU A 104 -5.02 -5.18 2.30
N MET A 105 -6.18 -5.08 1.69
CA MET A 105 -7.44 -5.26 2.42
C MET A 105 -7.61 -6.70 2.88
N GLU A 106 -6.90 -7.64 2.27
CA GLU A 106 -7.05 -9.04 2.61
C GLU A 106 -5.89 -9.61 3.38
N LEU A 107 -4.94 -8.76 3.76
CA LEU A 107 -3.74 -9.25 4.37
C LEU A 107 -3.94 -9.98 5.67
N LYS A 108 -4.90 -9.56 6.44
CA LYS A 108 -5.17 -10.20 7.68
C LYS A 108 -6.45 -10.93 7.60
N LYS A 109 -6.36 -12.16 7.14
CA LYS A 109 -7.51 -12.98 7.20
C LYS A 109 -7.75 -13.31 8.63
N SER A 110 -8.92 -13.07 9.07
CA SER A 110 -9.27 -13.41 10.42
C SER A 110 -10.33 -14.47 10.39
N SER A 111 -10.37 -15.26 11.42
CA SER A 111 -11.44 -16.24 11.59
C SER A 111 -12.27 -15.80 12.74
N SER A 112 -13.56 -15.84 12.56
CA SER A 112 -14.44 -15.59 13.66
C SER A 112 -15.57 -16.61 13.59
N GLY A 113 -16.13 -16.89 14.71
CA GLY A 113 -17.19 -17.86 14.76
C GLY A 113 -17.71 -17.97 16.18
N LYS A 114 -18.58 -18.94 16.37
CA LYS A 114 -19.10 -19.14 17.70
C LYS A 114 -18.29 -20.20 18.40
N TYR A 115 -18.07 -20.00 19.66
CA TYR A 115 -17.29 -20.93 20.44
C TYR A 115 -18.19 -21.89 21.21
#